data_60129dfc37562c130d225349e89c4187
#
_entry.id   60129dfc37562c130d225349e89c4187
#
_cell.length_a   1.000
_cell.length_b   1.000
_cell.length_c   1.000
_cell.angle_alpha   90.00
_cell.angle_beta   90.00
_cell.angle_gamma   90.00
#
_symmetry.space_group_name_H-M   'P 1'
#
loop_
_entity.id
_entity.type
_entity.pdbx_description
1 polymer ?
#
loop_
_entity_poly.entity_id
_entity_poly.type
_entity_poly.pdbx_seq_one_letter_code
_entity_poly.pdbx_strand_id
1 'polypeptide(L)'
;MTSTPANTGLKVQAVLFDMDGTLLDSEKLWDLALEDLATALGGDLSARARRRMVGSSLARSIAIMHDDLGIDADPESSGAYLTERAAELFRTSLVWKPGARELLHAVHAAGVPAALVTSTNRPLTEIALDTLGRELFAASVCGDEVVHPKPHPEPYLTAAALVGANPEQCVAIEDSPLGIASAEAAGCVVLAVPSEVAIEPAPTRSVRDSLTGVTLPDLAAMVRSWSDARTEPDGQRT
;
A
#
# COMPACT_ATOMS: atom_id res chain seq x y z
N MET A 1 17.60 -33.85 -31.23
CA MET A 1 16.80 -33.50 -30.06
C MET A 1 17.51 -32.38 -29.36
N THR A 2 17.19 -31.16 -29.72
CA THR A 2 17.74 -29.92 -29.09
C THR A 2 16.83 -29.54 -27.95
N SER A 3 17.27 -29.83 -26.74
CA SER A 3 16.61 -29.34 -25.52
C SER A 3 16.76 -27.82 -25.49
N THR A 4 15.67 -27.11 -25.71
CA THR A 4 15.56 -25.69 -25.40
C THR A 4 15.83 -25.53 -23.89
N PRO A 5 16.76 -24.66 -23.46
CA PRO A 5 16.95 -24.42 -22.04
C PRO A 5 15.66 -23.82 -21.48
N ALA A 6 15.11 -24.46 -20.46
CA ALA A 6 14.01 -23.92 -19.70
C ALA A 6 14.45 -22.54 -19.20
N ASN A 7 13.83 -21.49 -19.74
CA ASN A 7 13.99 -20.14 -19.23
C ASN A 7 13.33 -20.09 -17.83
N THR A 8 14.08 -20.46 -16.82
CA THR A 8 13.72 -20.31 -15.40
C THR A 8 13.89 -18.87 -14.94
N GLY A 9 13.55 -17.90 -15.81
CA GLY A 9 13.49 -16.51 -15.43
C GLY A 9 12.43 -16.35 -14.36
N LEU A 10 12.86 -16.06 -13.13
CA LEU A 10 11.99 -15.64 -12.05
C LEU A 10 11.05 -14.56 -12.58
N LYS A 11 9.75 -14.89 -12.60
CA LYS A 11 8.70 -13.99 -13.09
C LYS A 11 8.06 -13.32 -11.88
N VAL A 12 7.66 -12.07 -12.02
CA VAL A 12 6.71 -11.45 -11.09
C VAL A 12 5.43 -12.27 -11.14
N GLN A 13 5.06 -12.88 -10.01
CA GLN A 13 3.83 -13.68 -9.91
C GLN A 13 2.60 -12.81 -9.65
N ALA A 14 2.76 -11.71 -8.92
CA ALA A 14 1.72 -10.71 -8.70
C ALA A 14 2.33 -9.35 -8.36
N VAL A 15 1.55 -8.29 -8.56
CA VAL A 15 1.86 -6.95 -8.06
C VAL A 15 0.81 -6.58 -7.03
N LEU A 16 1.27 -6.25 -5.82
CA LEU A 16 0.44 -5.93 -4.66
C LEU A 16 0.53 -4.42 -4.44
N PHE A 17 -0.53 -3.70 -4.77
CA PHE A 17 -0.56 -2.24 -4.71
C PHE A 17 -1.18 -1.76 -3.40
N ASP A 18 -0.49 -0.91 -2.69
CA ASP A 18 -1.14 -0.03 -1.74
C ASP A 18 -2.02 0.99 -2.48
N MET A 19 -2.92 1.67 -1.77
CA MET A 19 -3.91 2.58 -2.33
C MET A 19 -3.55 4.05 -2.09
N ASP A 20 -3.60 4.44 -0.83
CA ASP A 20 -3.52 5.84 -0.39
C ASP A 20 -2.08 6.35 -0.44
N GLY A 21 -1.81 7.41 -1.23
CA GLY A 21 -0.45 7.88 -1.45
C GLY A 21 0.35 7.09 -2.49
N THR A 22 -0.10 5.89 -2.86
CA THR A 22 0.53 4.99 -3.84
C THR A 22 -0.16 5.02 -5.20
N LEU A 23 -1.41 4.59 -5.29
CA LEU A 23 -2.22 4.65 -6.51
C LEU A 23 -3.00 5.95 -6.62
N LEU A 24 -3.52 6.45 -5.51
CA LEU A 24 -4.37 7.63 -5.41
C LEU A 24 -3.72 8.72 -4.57
N ASP A 25 -3.84 9.97 -5.00
CA ASP A 25 -3.46 11.17 -4.24
C ASP A 25 -4.59 11.53 -3.27
N SER A 26 -4.79 10.67 -2.27
CA SER A 26 -5.86 10.77 -1.28
C SER A 26 -5.42 11.46 0.02
N GLU A 27 -4.15 11.73 0.20
CA GLU A 27 -3.56 12.29 1.43
C GLU A 27 -4.21 13.62 1.85
N LYS A 28 -4.39 14.54 0.89
CA LYS A 28 -5.06 15.82 1.15
C LYS A 28 -6.53 15.67 1.53
N LEU A 29 -7.19 14.63 1.02
CA LEU A 29 -8.57 14.32 1.36
C LEU A 29 -8.65 13.76 2.78
N TRP A 30 -7.70 12.92 3.15
CA TRP A 30 -7.55 12.45 4.53
C TRP A 30 -7.24 13.59 5.50
N ASP A 31 -6.35 14.53 5.12
CA ASP A 31 -6.06 15.71 5.92
C ASP A 31 -7.32 16.51 6.22
N LEU A 32 -8.11 16.83 5.18
CA LEU A 32 -9.38 17.54 5.33
C LEU A 32 -10.36 16.80 6.24
N ALA A 33 -10.51 15.49 6.05
CA ALA A 33 -11.44 14.70 6.87
C ALA A 33 -11.00 14.63 8.35
N LEU A 34 -9.70 14.51 8.61
CA LEU A 34 -9.13 14.50 9.94
C LEU A 34 -9.24 15.87 10.63
N GLU A 35 -9.01 16.96 9.90
CA GLU A 35 -9.18 18.33 10.40
C GLU A 35 -10.64 18.63 10.75
N ASP A 36 -11.59 18.21 9.90
CA ASP A 36 -13.01 18.35 10.15
C ASP A 36 -13.45 17.56 11.40
N LEU A 37 -12.95 16.33 11.57
CA LEU A 37 -13.23 15.55 12.78
C LEU A 37 -12.62 16.20 14.02
N ALA A 38 -11.36 16.64 13.98
CA ALA A 38 -10.71 17.30 15.11
C ALA A 38 -11.49 18.55 15.53
N THR A 39 -11.93 19.36 14.56
CA THR A 39 -12.78 20.54 14.80
C THR A 39 -14.12 20.15 15.44
N ALA A 40 -14.78 19.11 14.95
CA ALA A 40 -16.03 18.60 15.52
C ALA A 40 -15.86 18.09 16.95
N LEU A 41 -14.68 17.58 17.29
CA LEU A 41 -14.30 17.15 18.65
C LEU A 41 -13.82 18.30 19.54
N GLY A 42 -13.78 19.54 19.02
CA GLY A 42 -13.48 20.75 19.78
C GLY A 42 -12.00 21.10 19.90
N GLY A 43 -11.15 20.61 19.00
CA GLY A 43 -9.72 20.91 19.00
C GLY A 43 -9.08 20.92 17.61
N ASP A 44 -7.76 21.07 17.59
CA ASP A 44 -6.93 21.06 16.38
C ASP A 44 -5.93 19.90 16.44
N LEU A 45 -5.80 19.16 15.34
CA LEU A 45 -4.87 18.04 15.23
C LEU A 45 -3.42 18.54 15.11
N SER A 46 -2.53 18.07 16.01
CA SER A 46 -1.12 18.44 15.93
C SER A 46 -0.42 17.80 14.73
N ALA A 47 0.56 18.50 14.15
CA ALA A 47 1.40 17.95 13.08
C ALA A 47 2.15 16.67 13.51
N ARG A 48 2.42 16.49 14.81
CA ARG A 48 3.01 15.27 15.35
C ARG A 48 2.05 14.09 15.27
N ALA A 49 0.80 14.29 15.67
CA ALA A 49 -0.24 13.27 15.60
C ALA A 49 -0.51 12.90 14.14
N ARG A 50 -0.65 13.90 13.25
CA ARG A 50 -0.88 13.69 11.81
C ARG A 50 0.22 12.79 11.20
N ARG A 51 1.50 13.04 11.48
CA ARG A 51 2.59 12.18 10.98
C ARG A 51 2.52 10.74 11.49
N ARG A 52 2.00 10.50 12.70
CA ARG A 52 1.82 9.15 13.27
C ARG A 52 0.67 8.39 12.63
N MET A 53 -0.24 9.09 11.94
CA MET A 53 -1.41 8.50 11.27
C MET A 53 -1.10 8.02 9.85
N VAL A 54 -0.01 8.48 9.23
CA VAL A 54 0.36 8.09 7.86
C VAL A 54 0.43 6.57 7.73
N GLY A 55 -0.35 6.00 6.80
CA GLY A 55 -0.43 4.56 6.54
C GLY A 55 -1.07 3.73 7.66
N SER A 56 -1.63 4.36 8.71
CA SER A 56 -2.25 3.63 9.82
C SER A 56 -3.71 3.23 9.52
N SER A 57 -4.22 2.25 10.27
CA SER A 57 -5.64 1.89 10.20
C SER A 57 -6.54 2.98 10.79
N LEU A 58 -7.83 2.98 10.40
CA LEU A 58 -8.85 3.90 10.93
C LEU A 58 -8.86 3.91 12.47
N ALA A 59 -8.93 2.73 13.09
CA ALA A 59 -8.98 2.61 14.55
C ALA A 59 -7.73 3.21 15.22
N ARG A 60 -6.54 3.02 14.63
CA ARG A 60 -5.29 3.60 15.13
C ARG A 60 -5.27 5.12 14.97
N SER A 61 -5.75 5.65 13.85
CA SER A 61 -5.85 7.10 13.62
C SER A 61 -6.76 7.76 14.64
N ILE A 62 -7.93 7.17 14.91
CA ILE A 62 -8.87 7.66 15.95
C ILE A 62 -8.21 7.67 17.33
N ALA A 63 -7.55 6.57 17.72
CA ALA A 63 -6.85 6.50 19.00
C ALA A 63 -5.75 7.57 19.13
N ILE A 64 -4.98 7.81 18.06
CA ILE A 64 -3.97 8.88 18.03
C ILE A 64 -4.61 10.25 18.17
N MET A 65 -5.75 10.51 17.52
CA MET A 65 -6.46 11.78 17.58
C MET A 65 -7.01 12.04 18.99
N HIS A 66 -7.69 11.07 19.60
CA HIS A 66 -8.22 11.21 20.95
C HIS A 66 -7.11 11.48 21.99
N ASP A 67 -5.95 10.77 21.85
CA ASP A 67 -4.77 10.99 22.69
C ASP A 67 -4.21 12.42 22.49
N ASP A 68 -4.08 12.88 21.25
CA ASP A 68 -3.54 14.21 20.92
C ASP A 68 -4.44 15.35 21.40
N LEU A 69 -5.76 15.18 21.30
CA LEU A 69 -6.74 16.15 21.78
C LEU A 69 -7.00 16.07 23.31
N GLY A 70 -6.52 15.01 23.96
CA GLY A 70 -6.73 14.77 25.39
C GLY A 70 -8.19 14.54 25.77
N ILE A 71 -8.96 13.88 24.91
CA ILE A 71 -10.40 13.65 25.06
C ILE A 71 -10.73 12.17 25.23
N ASP A 72 -11.85 11.92 25.94
CA ASP A 72 -12.47 10.59 26.05
C ASP A 72 -13.77 10.59 25.23
N ALA A 73 -13.60 10.47 23.90
CA ALA A 73 -14.72 10.41 22.98
C ALA A 73 -14.96 8.95 22.55
N ASP A 74 -16.18 8.66 22.08
CA ASP A 74 -16.52 7.33 21.56
C ASP A 74 -15.79 7.05 20.24
N PRO A 75 -14.92 6.01 20.18
CA PRO A 75 -14.16 5.71 18.99
C PRO A 75 -15.03 5.28 17.79
N GLU A 76 -16.19 4.64 18.05
CA GLU A 76 -17.10 4.19 17.00
C GLU A 76 -17.74 5.39 16.31
N SER A 77 -18.23 6.36 17.07
CA SER A 77 -18.82 7.60 16.55
C SER A 77 -17.78 8.42 15.76
N SER A 78 -16.55 8.55 16.28
CA SER A 78 -15.46 9.23 15.58
C SER A 78 -15.08 8.52 14.28
N GLY A 79 -15.04 7.20 14.29
CA GLY A 79 -14.77 6.39 13.12
C GLY A 79 -15.86 6.49 12.04
N ALA A 80 -17.13 6.51 12.46
CA ALA A 80 -18.27 6.69 11.56
C ALA A 80 -18.23 8.09 10.90
N TYR A 81 -18.00 9.15 11.66
CA TYR A 81 -17.86 10.51 11.15
C TYR A 81 -16.72 10.60 10.10
N LEU A 82 -15.54 10.09 10.46
CA LEU A 82 -14.37 10.14 9.57
C LEU A 82 -14.61 9.36 8.28
N THR A 83 -15.24 8.19 8.38
CA THR A 83 -15.58 7.37 7.20
C THR A 83 -16.58 8.09 6.30
N GLU A 84 -17.64 8.68 6.84
CA GLU A 84 -18.64 9.41 6.07
C GLU A 84 -18.03 10.64 5.37
N ARG A 85 -17.22 11.41 6.11
CA ARG A 85 -16.56 12.60 5.56
C ARG A 85 -15.54 12.24 4.47
N ALA A 86 -14.73 11.22 4.69
CA ALA A 86 -13.81 10.71 3.67
C ALA A 86 -14.57 10.20 2.43
N ALA A 87 -15.72 9.52 2.61
CA ALA A 87 -16.54 9.04 1.50
C ALA A 87 -17.06 10.18 0.61
N GLU A 88 -17.49 11.31 1.20
CA GLU A 88 -17.91 12.50 0.45
C GLU A 88 -16.76 13.03 -0.42
N LEU A 89 -15.57 13.16 0.18
CA LEU A 89 -14.38 13.67 -0.51
C LEU A 89 -13.92 12.71 -1.61
N PHE A 90 -13.90 11.41 -1.35
CA PHE A 90 -13.48 10.38 -2.30
C PHE A 90 -14.37 10.34 -3.54
N ARG A 91 -15.69 10.46 -3.39
CA ARG A 91 -16.62 10.46 -4.54
C ARG A 91 -16.38 11.59 -5.53
N THR A 92 -15.76 12.68 -5.11
CA THR A 92 -15.65 13.91 -5.92
C THR A 92 -14.22 14.29 -6.30
N SER A 93 -13.21 13.80 -5.56
CA SER A 93 -11.89 14.43 -5.61
C SER A 93 -10.70 13.45 -5.69
N LEU A 94 -10.94 12.15 -5.80
CA LEU A 94 -9.85 11.18 -5.99
C LEU A 94 -9.17 11.38 -7.34
N VAL A 95 -7.85 11.46 -7.33
CA VAL A 95 -7.01 11.52 -8.53
C VAL A 95 -5.90 10.50 -8.46
N TRP A 96 -5.42 10.04 -9.61
CA TRP A 96 -4.30 9.11 -9.70
C TRP A 96 -2.98 9.78 -9.35
N LYS A 97 -2.11 9.03 -8.68
CA LYS A 97 -0.69 9.40 -8.54
C LYS A 97 0.03 9.25 -9.90
N PRO A 98 1.09 10.04 -10.15
CA PRO A 98 1.82 10.01 -11.43
C PRO A 98 2.37 8.62 -11.77
N GLY A 99 2.00 8.09 -12.94
CA GLY A 99 2.43 6.79 -13.47
C GLY A 99 1.68 5.58 -12.90
N ALA A 100 0.84 5.76 -11.89
CA ALA A 100 0.12 4.67 -11.23
C ALA A 100 -0.88 3.97 -12.15
N ARG A 101 -1.66 4.77 -12.88
CA ARG A 101 -2.66 4.27 -13.84
C ARG A 101 -2.00 3.46 -14.94
N GLU A 102 -0.96 4.00 -15.53
CA GLU A 102 -0.22 3.37 -16.63
C GLU A 102 0.38 2.03 -16.20
N LEU A 103 0.97 1.98 -15.00
CA LEU A 103 1.56 0.75 -14.48
C LEU A 103 0.49 -0.31 -14.18
N LEU A 104 -0.61 0.04 -13.51
CA LEU A 104 -1.70 -0.91 -13.22
C LEU A 104 -2.29 -1.50 -14.49
N HIS A 105 -2.57 -0.67 -15.49
CA HIS A 105 -3.05 -1.13 -16.79
C HIS A 105 -2.03 -2.03 -17.52
N ALA A 106 -0.72 -1.73 -17.43
CA ALA A 106 0.32 -2.56 -18.03
C ALA A 106 0.42 -3.94 -17.34
N VAL A 107 0.30 -3.98 -16.00
CA VAL A 107 0.25 -5.21 -15.21
C VAL A 107 -0.94 -6.07 -15.63
N HIS A 108 -2.13 -5.47 -15.71
CA HIS A 108 -3.35 -6.16 -16.13
C HIS A 108 -3.24 -6.68 -17.58
N ALA A 109 -2.80 -5.84 -18.51
CA ALA A 109 -2.64 -6.22 -19.93
C ALA A 109 -1.62 -7.37 -20.15
N ALA A 110 -0.64 -7.47 -19.26
CA ALA A 110 0.34 -8.58 -19.28
C ALA A 110 -0.20 -9.87 -18.65
N GLY A 111 -1.42 -9.88 -18.12
CA GLY A 111 -2.01 -11.03 -17.43
C GLY A 111 -1.33 -11.35 -16.08
N VAL A 112 -0.61 -10.38 -15.49
CA VAL A 112 -0.05 -10.53 -14.14
C VAL A 112 -1.13 -10.14 -13.13
N PRO A 113 -1.47 -11.00 -12.16
CA PRO A 113 -2.43 -10.67 -11.14
C PRO A 113 -2.05 -9.40 -10.35
N ALA A 114 -2.98 -8.47 -10.19
CA ALA A 114 -2.85 -7.34 -9.29
C ALA A 114 -3.76 -7.52 -8.08
N ALA A 115 -3.29 -7.18 -6.88
CA ALA A 115 -4.13 -7.08 -5.69
C ALA A 115 -3.98 -5.70 -5.05
N LEU A 116 -5.10 -5.18 -4.53
CA LEU A 116 -5.11 -3.96 -3.72
C LEU A 116 -4.93 -4.33 -2.26
N VAL A 117 -4.01 -3.66 -1.54
CA VAL A 117 -3.70 -3.93 -0.13
C VAL A 117 -3.66 -2.62 0.63
N THR A 118 -4.75 -2.25 1.27
CA THR A 118 -4.89 -0.94 1.91
C THR A 118 -5.20 -1.02 3.41
N SER A 119 -4.79 0.00 4.16
CA SER A 119 -5.23 0.21 5.55
C SER A 119 -6.62 0.82 5.65
N THR A 120 -7.17 1.30 4.54
CA THR A 120 -8.50 1.88 4.43
C THR A 120 -9.56 0.78 4.55
N ASN A 121 -10.70 1.09 5.16
CA ASN A 121 -11.80 0.15 5.35
C ASN A 121 -12.55 -0.17 4.04
N ARG A 122 -13.27 -1.28 4.02
CA ARG A 122 -14.00 -1.76 2.84
C ARG A 122 -14.95 -0.71 2.24
N PRO A 123 -15.80 0.00 3.00
CA PRO A 123 -16.72 0.98 2.43
C PRO A 123 -16.04 2.09 1.62
N LEU A 124 -14.90 2.61 2.09
CA LEU A 124 -14.13 3.63 1.35
C LEU A 124 -13.36 3.04 0.18
N THR A 125 -12.82 1.83 0.35
CA THR A 125 -12.12 1.10 -0.71
C THR A 125 -13.06 0.81 -1.89
N GLU A 126 -14.33 0.51 -1.64
CA GLU A 126 -15.35 0.31 -2.69
C GLU A 126 -15.53 1.58 -3.54
N ILE A 127 -15.55 2.77 -2.90
CA ILE A 127 -15.62 4.06 -3.61
C ILE A 127 -14.33 4.29 -4.43
N ALA A 128 -13.17 3.99 -3.87
CA ALA A 128 -11.91 4.14 -4.57
C ALA A 128 -11.79 3.19 -5.77
N LEU A 129 -12.30 1.96 -5.67
CA LEU A 129 -12.31 0.99 -6.76
C LEU A 129 -13.14 1.45 -7.98
N ASP A 130 -14.14 2.32 -7.80
CA ASP A 130 -14.88 2.92 -8.91
C ASP A 130 -13.98 3.88 -9.73
N THR A 131 -13.00 4.52 -9.09
CA THR A 131 -12.00 5.37 -9.76
C THR A 131 -10.85 4.52 -10.34
N LEU A 132 -10.42 3.48 -9.60
CA LEU A 132 -9.27 2.64 -9.97
C LEU A 132 -9.59 1.64 -11.09
N GLY A 133 -10.85 1.24 -11.26
CA GLY A 133 -11.26 0.15 -12.14
C GLY A 133 -11.17 -1.19 -11.41
N ARG A 134 -12.28 -1.61 -10.81
CA ARG A 134 -12.40 -2.84 -10.02
C ARG A 134 -11.91 -4.08 -10.76
N GLU A 135 -12.18 -4.15 -12.06
CA GLU A 135 -11.82 -5.26 -12.95
C GLU A 135 -10.30 -5.42 -13.16
N LEU A 136 -9.52 -4.43 -12.80
CA LEU A 136 -8.06 -4.48 -12.90
C LEU A 136 -7.41 -5.28 -11.76
N PHE A 137 -8.16 -5.54 -10.69
CA PHE A 137 -7.67 -6.27 -9.52
C PHE A 137 -8.27 -7.67 -9.42
N ALA A 138 -7.43 -8.67 -9.22
CA ALA A 138 -7.84 -10.04 -8.95
C ALA A 138 -8.33 -10.22 -7.51
N ALA A 139 -7.85 -9.38 -6.57
CA ALA A 139 -8.24 -9.39 -5.17
C ALA A 139 -8.04 -8.01 -4.53
N SER A 140 -8.68 -7.79 -3.39
CA SER A 140 -8.42 -6.64 -2.52
C SER A 140 -8.47 -7.06 -1.05
N VAL A 141 -7.60 -6.47 -0.23
CA VAL A 141 -7.53 -6.67 1.22
C VAL A 141 -7.58 -5.30 1.88
N CYS A 142 -8.60 -5.09 2.72
CA CYS A 142 -8.86 -3.83 3.41
C CYS A 142 -8.45 -3.89 4.89
N GLY A 143 -8.25 -2.73 5.50
CA GLY A 143 -7.77 -2.62 6.88
C GLY A 143 -8.70 -3.22 7.93
N ASP A 144 -9.98 -3.33 7.65
CA ASP A 144 -11.02 -3.95 8.50
C ASP A 144 -11.24 -5.45 8.23
N GLU A 145 -10.48 -6.06 7.31
CA GLU A 145 -10.60 -7.47 6.93
C GLU A 145 -9.46 -8.34 7.48
N VAL A 146 -8.53 -7.75 8.20
CA VAL A 146 -7.37 -8.43 8.80
C VAL A 146 -7.39 -8.31 10.31
N VAL A 147 -6.88 -9.31 10.99
CA VAL A 147 -6.76 -9.28 12.47
C VAL A 147 -5.61 -8.35 12.87
N HIS A 148 -4.53 -8.37 12.11
CA HIS A 148 -3.33 -7.60 12.38
C HIS A 148 -3.04 -6.68 11.17
N PRO A 149 -3.39 -5.38 11.27
CA PRO A 149 -3.14 -4.41 10.19
C PRO A 149 -1.65 -4.12 10.03
N LYS A 150 -1.28 -3.40 8.95
CA LYS A 150 0.07 -2.86 8.74
C LYS A 150 0.57 -2.17 10.03
N PRO A 151 1.80 -2.43 10.51
CA PRO A 151 2.94 -3.05 9.81
C PRO A 151 3.04 -4.59 9.94
N HIS A 152 2.03 -5.29 10.46
CA HIS A 152 2.04 -6.75 10.49
C HIS A 152 1.99 -7.31 9.04
N PRO A 153 2.64 -8.45 8.73
CA PRO A 153 2.68 -9.01 7.37
C PRO A 153 1.34 -9.55 6.85
N GLU A 154 0.36 -9.75 7.71
CA GLU A 154 -0.92 -10.40 7.38
C GLU A 154 -1.60 -9.82 6.14
N PRO A 155 -1.72 -8.49 5.92
CA PRO A 155 -2.40 -7.95 4.74
C PRO A 155 -1.75 -8.41 3.43
N TYR A 156 -0.43 -8.37 3.35
CA TYR A 156 0.32 -8.77 2.14
C TYR A 156 0.36 -10.28 1.96
N LEU A 157 0.47 -11.07 3.04
CA LEU A 157 0.38 -12.53 2.98
C LEU A 157 -1.01 -12.97 2.51
N THR A 158 -2.07 -12.33 3.01
CA THR A 158 -3.45 -12.60 2.60
C THR A 158 -3.65 -12.26 1.12
N ALA A 159 -3.17 -11.11 0.67
CA ALA A 159 -3.27 -10.70 -0.74
C ALA A 159 -2.53 -11.67 -1.67
N ALA A 160 -1.30 -12.04 -1.33
CA ALA A 160 -0.51 -13.01 -2.10
C ALA A 160 -1.23 -14.38 -2.19
N ALA A 161 -1.80 -14.85 -1.09
CA ALA A 161 -2.56 -16.11 -1.05
C ALA A 161 -3.83 -16.05 -1.92
N LEU A 162 -4.58 -14.93 -1.88
CA LEU A 162 -5.79 -14.73 -2.68
C LEU A 162 -5.51 -14.78 -4.19
N VAL A 163 -4.35 -14.30 -4.62
CA VAL A 163 -3.94 -14.34 -6.04
C VAL A 163 -3.09 -15.57 -6.39
N GLY A 164 -2.89 -16.49 -5.46
CA GLY A 164 -2.13 -17.74 -5.67
C GLY A 164 -0.64 -17.53 -5.92
N ALA A 165 -0.03 -16.48 -5.36
CA ALA A 165 1.35 -16.11 -5.58
C ALA A 165 2.22 -16.36 -4.32
N ASN A 166 3.52 -16.66 -4.56
CA ASN A 166 4.51 -16.67 -3.50
C ASN A 166 4.93 -15.23 -3.17
N PRO A 167 4.83 -14.75 -1.92
CA PRO A 167 5.24 -13.41 -1.52
C PRO A 167 6.63 -12.99 -2.03
N GLU A 168 7.61 -13.89 -2.01
CA GLU A 168 8.98 -13.63 -2.49
C GLU A 168 9.06 -13.36 -4.00
N GLN A 169 8.02 -13.68 -4.75
CA GLN A 169 7.89 -13.41 -6.18
C GLN A 169 6.81 -12.36 -6.48
N CYS A 170 6.30 -11.70 -5.44
CA CYS A 170 5.44 -10.53 -5.54
C CYS A 170 6.24 -9.25 -5.41
N VAL A 171 5.83 -8.23 -6.16
CA VAL A 171 6.30 -6.86 -5.92
C VAL A 171 5.19 -6.11 -5.20
N ALA A 172 5.47 -5.63 -3.99
CA ALA A 172 4.63 -4.70 -3.28
C ALA A 172 5.04 -3.26 -3.65
N ILE A 173 4.07 -2.42 -3.96
CA ILE A 173 4.27 -1.00 -4.24
C ILE A 173 3.63 -0.20 -3.11
N GLU A 174 4.43 0.66 -2.45
CA GLU A 174 4.08 1.28 -1.19
C GLU A 174 4.69 2.68 -1.04
N ASP A 175 4.03 3.55 -0.30
CA ASP A 175 4.50 4.91 -0.02
C ASP A 175 4.87 5.15 1.45
N SER A 176 4.32 4.33 2.36
CA SER A 176 4.35 4.55 3.81
C SER A 176 5.33 3.65 4.56
N PRO A 177 5.95 4.14 5.66
CA PRO A 177 6.82 3.29 6.49
C PRO A 177 6.12 2.05 7.06
N LEU A 178 4.83 2.15 7.42
CA LEU A 178 4.07 1.04 7.99
C LEU A 178 3.77 -0.02 6.93
N GLY A 179 3.39 0.41 5.73
CA GLY A 179 3.10 -0.48 4.63
C GLY A 179 4.36 -1.18 4.10
N ILE A 180 5.46 -0.43 3.94
CA ILE A 180 6.76 -1.00 3.57
C ILE A 180 7.19 -2.08 4.56
N ALA A 181 7.12 -1.78 5.87
CA ALA A 181 7.48 -2.77 6.91
C ALA A 181 6.59 -4.01 6.84
N SER A 182 5.29 -3.85 6.55
CA SER A 182 4.34 -4.96 6.37
C SER A 182 4.71 -5.84 5.17
N ALA A 183 5.01 -5.22 4.02
CA ALA A 183 5.38 -5.93 2.79
C ALA A 183 6.73 -6.66 2.93
N GLU A 184 7.73 -6.00 3.54
CA GLU A 184 9.03 -6.63 3.82
C GLU A 184 8.89 -7.81 4.79
N ALA A 185 8.10 -7.65 5.86
CA ALA A 185 7.83 -8.74 6.80
C ALA A 185 7.08 -9.92 6.17
N ALA A 186 6.27 -9.67 5.13
CA ALA A 186 5.64 -10.71 4.33
C ALA A 186 6.61 -11.40 3.35
N GLY A 187 7.81 -10.86 3.17
CA GLY A 187 8.82 -11.38 2.24
C GLY A 187 8.66 -10.88 0.81
N CYS A 188 7.84 -9.86 0.56
CA CYS A 188 7.69 -9.27 -0.76
C CYS A 188 8.92 -8.44 -1.15
N VAL A 189 9.15 -8.34 -2.47
CA VAL A 189 10.07 -7.34 -3.03
C VAL A 189 9.36 -6.00 -3.01
N VAL A 190 9.98 -4.94 -2.44
CA VAL A 190 9.30 -3.66 -2.25
C VAL A 190 9.82 -2.61 -3.23
N LEU A 191 8.88 -1.97 -3.95
CA LEU A 191 9.09 -0.71 -4.65
C LEU A 191 8.44 0.40 -3.80
N ALA A 192 9.27 1.19 -3.13
CA ALA A 192 8.81 2.34 -2.37
C ALA A 192 8.70 3.58 -3.27
N VAL A 193 7.55 4.28 -3.18
CA VAL A 193 7.27 5.55 -3.87
C VAL A 193 6.82 6.58 -2.82
N PRO A 194 7.76 7.17 -2.06
CA PRO A 194 7.45 8.00 -0.90
C PRO A 194 6.51 9.15 -1.27
N SER A 195 5.50 9.38 -0.43
CA SER A 195 4.55 10.48 -0.58
C SER A 195 4.76 11.53 0.53
N GLU A 196 4.30 11.27 1.76
CA GLU A 196 4.37 12.22 2.88
C GLU A 196 5.64 12.08 3.73
N VAL A 197 6.24 10.89 3.77
CA VAL A 197 7.38 10.58 4.62
C VAL A 197 8.53 10.07 3.78
N ALA A 198 9.71 10.66 3.94
CA ALA A 198 10.92 10.18 3.26
C ALA A 198 11.24 8.74 3.64
N ILE A 199 11.56 7.92 2.66
CA ILE A 199 11.93 6.51 2.83
C ILE A 199 13.40 6.34 2.44
N GLU A 200 14.21 5.83 3.36
CA GLU A 200 15.61 5.53 3.08
C GLU A 200 15.72 4.23 2.25
N PRO A 201 16.62 4.21 1.27
CA PRO A 201 16.94 2.98 0.55
C PRO A 201 17.44 1.87 1.49
N ALA A 202 17.12 0.62 1.17
CA ALA A 202 17.62 -0.53 1.91
C ALA A 202 17.82 -1.73 0.95
N PRO A 203 18.59 -2.75 1.32
CA PRO A 203 18.76 -3.94 0.48
C PRO A 203 17.43 -4.65 0.16
N THR A 204 16.40 -4.44 0.97
CA THR A 204 15.06 -5.04 0.86
C THR A 204 14.10 -4.25 -0.02
N ARG A 205 14.46 -3.03 -0.43
CA ARG A 205 13.57 -2.14 -1.18
C ARG A 205 14.30 -1.27 -2.20
N SER A 206 13.65 -1.02 -3.32
CA SER A 206 14.02 0.04 -4.25
C SER A 206 13.15 1.27 -4.00
N VAL A 207 13.74 2.46 -4.12
CA VAL A 207 13.02 3.73 -3.94
C VAL A 207 12.96 4.48 -5.26
N ARG A 208 11.79 5.01 -5.61
CA ARG A 208 11.54 5.87 -6.77
C ARG A 208 10.70 7.06 -6.34
N ASP A 209 10.90 8.22 -6.97
CA ASP A 209 10.12 9.42 -6.66
C ASP A 209 8.65 9.32 -7.13
N SER A 210 8.37 8.50 -8.12
CA SER A 210 7.02 8.23 -8.63
C SER A 210 6.98 6.93 -9.43
N LEU A 211 5.77 6.49 -9.82
CA LEU A 211 5.58 5.36 -10.74
C LEU A 211 5.73 5.74 -12.22
N THR A 212 6.01 7.01 -12.52
CA THR A 212 6.22 7.47 -13.90
C THR A 212 7.38 6.72 -14.56
N GLY A 213 7.09 6.04 -15.67
CA GLY A 213 8.09 5.29 -16.43
C GLY A 213 8.49 3.94 -15.82
N VAL A 214 7.93 3.54 -14.67
CA VAL A 214 8.12 2.19 -14.12
C VAL A 214 7.40 1.19 -15.00
N THR A 215 8.10 0.11 -15.35
CA THR A 215 7.61 -0.93 -16.25
C THR A 215 7.62 -2.32 -15.61
N LEU A 216 6.87 -3.27 -16.19
CA LEU A 216 6.92 -4.66 -15.73
C LEU A 216 8.35 -5.28 -15.82
N PRO A 217 9.16 -5.04 -16.86
CA PRO A 217 10.56 -5.43 -16.87
C PRO A 217 11.37 -4.93 -15.69
N ASP A 218 11.12 -3.69 -15.21
CA ASP A 218 11.80 -3.16 -14.02
C ASP A 218 11.42 -3.95 -12.77
N LEU A 219 10.11 -4.23 -12.58
CA LEU A 219 9.63 -5.06 -11.48
C LEU A 219 10.21 -6.48 -11.53
N ALA A 220 10.29 -7.06 -12.72
CA ALA A 220 10.90 -8.38 -12.90
C ALA A 220 12.41 -8.39 -12.61
N ALA A 221 13.12 -7.30 -12.93
CA ALA A 221 14.52 -7.13 -12.57
C ALA A 221 14.72 -7.06 -11.04
N MET A 222 13.83 -6.38 -10.33
CA MET A 222 13.86 -6.31 -8.87
C MET A 222 13.70 -7.71 -8.23
N VAL A 223 12.73 -8.52 -8.69
CA VAL A 223 12.51 -9.89 -8.19
C VAL A 223 13.75 -10.77 -8.45
N ARG A 224 14.37 -10.66 -9.61
CA ARG A 224 15.62 -11.40 -9.91
C ARG A 224 16.75 -11.02 -8.97
N SER A 225 17.04 -9.71 -8.85
CA SER A 225 18.11 -9.21 -7.98
C SER A 225 17.93 -9.63 -6.52
N TRP A 226 16.68 -9.63 -6.05
CA TRP A 226 16.33 -10.07 -4.71
C TRP A 226 16.60 -11.56 -4.50
N SER A 227 16.21 -12.39 -5.45
CA SER A 227 16.43 -13.83 -5.39
C SER A 227 17.92 -14.19 -5.43
N ASP A 228 18.69 -13.53 -6.31
CA ASP A 228 20.12 -13.74 -6.44
C ASP A 228 20.86 -13.39 -5.14
N ALA A 229 20.50 -12.29 -4.49
CA ALA A 229 21.08 -11.85 -3.22
C ALA A 229 20.84 -12.82 -2.06
N ARG A 230 19.78 -13.63 -2.11
CA ARG A 230 19.44 -14.64 -1.09
C ARG A 230 20.05 -16.02 -1.34
N THR A 231 20.46 -16.28 -2.58
CA THR A 231 21.06 -17.58 -2.97
C THR A 231 22.58 -17.55 -2.88
N GLU A 232 23.23 -16.39 -2.74
CA GLU A 232 24.66 -16.31 -2.49
C GLU A 232 24.98 -16.81 -1.06
N PRO A 233 25.83 -17.84 -0.93
CA PRO A 233 26.20 -18.36 0.39
C PRO A 233 27.03 -17.31 1.16
N ASP A 234 26.80 -17.21 2.45
CA ASP A 234 27.34 -16.26 3.46
C ASP A 234 28.89 -16.26 3.59
N GLY A 235 29.61 -16.62 2.55
CA GLY A 235 31.06 -16.89 2.56
C GLY A 235 31.94 -15.90 1.79
N GLN A 236 31.41 -14.84 1.16
CA GLN A 236 32.20 -13.91 0.35
C GLN A 236 32.03 -12.42 0.69
N ARG A 237 31.64 -12.08 1.90
CA ARG A 237 31.74 -10.70 2.39
C ARG A 237 33.09 -10.52 3.06
N THR A 238 34.10 -10.17 2.27
CA THR A 238 35.40 -9.64 2.74
C THR A 238 35.38 -8.11 2.64
#